data_7cb6228b31f503cb9148e223214baec6
#
_entry.id   7cb6228b31f503cb9148e223214baec6
#
_cell.length_a   1.000
_cell.length_b   1.000
_cell.length_c   1.000
_cell.angle_alpha   90.00
_cell.angle_beta   90.00
_cell.angle_gamma   90.00
#
_symmetry.space_group_name_H-M   'P 1'
#
loop_
_entity.id
_entity.type
_entity.pdbx_description
1 polymer ?
#
loop_
_entity_poly.entity_id
_entity_poly.type
_entity_poly.pdbx_seq_one_letter_code
_entity_poly.pdbx_strand_id
1 'polypeptide(L)'
;MENEKNNNQLQIELKEEVAQGTYANLAIITHSSSEFIVDFVRVMPGLPKAGVQSRIVLTPEHAKRLMYALQENVAKYERNFGPIRMPEEMNLSLIHISE
;
A
#
# COMPACT_ATOMS: atom_id res chain seq x y z
N MET A 1 6.34 0.25 -35.35
CA MET A 1 6.09 0.41 -34.73
C MET A 1 5.82 0.37 -34.45
N GLU A 2 5.40 0.04 -34.29
CA GLU A 2 4.98 0.02 -33.76
C GLU A 2 5.48 0.11 -33.27
N ASN A 3 5.78 -0.15 -33.60
CA ASN A 3 6.17 -0.09 -32.91
C ASN A 3 6.86 0.49 -32.42
N GLU A 4 7.16 0.65 -33.32
CA GLU A 4 7.62 1.34 -32.54
C GLU A 4 6.93 1.68 -31.36
N LYS A 5 5.93 1.79 -31.55
CA LYS A 5 5.03 1.95 -30.55
C LYS A 5 5.01 0.83 -29.63
N ASN A 6 5.11 -0.31 -30.12
CA ASN A 6 5.17 -1.47 -29.30
C ASN A 6 6.38 -1.52 -28.46
N ASN A 7 7.44 -0.96 -28.92
CA ASN A 7 8.65 -0.97 -28.14
C ASN A 7 8.56 -0.10 -26.95
N ASN A 8 7.60 0.81 -26.95
CA ASN A 8 7.44 1.70 -25.84
C ASN A 8 6.55 1.17 -24.79
N GLN A 9 5.95 0.05 -25.03
CA GLN A 9 5.06 -0.52 -24.05
C GLN A 9 5.83 -1.11 -22.91
N LEU A 10 5.42 -0.74 -21.72
CA LEU A 10 6.05 -1.26 -20.53
C LEU A 10 5.58 -2.66 -20.28
N GLN A 11 6.49 -3.56 -20.04
CA GLN A 11 6.14 -4.93 -19.69
C GLN A 11 6.35 -5.12 -18.20
N ILE A 12 5.33 -5.60 -17.52
CA ILE A 12 5.38 -5.76 -16.09
C ILE A 12 5.41 -7.24 -15.78
N GLU A 13 6.42 -7.63 -15.02
CA GLU A 13 6.63 -9.02 -14.68
C GLU A 13 6.32 -9.26 -13.21
N LEU A 14 5.61 -10.33 -12.91
CA LEU A 14 5.34 -10.70 -11.53
C LEU A 14 6.08 -12.00 -11.27
N LYS A 15 7.20 -11.90 -10.56
CA LYS A 15 8.01 -13.07 -10.26
C LYS A 15 7.32 -13.95 -9.27
N GLU A 16 7.61 -15.24 -9.36
CA GLU A 16 6.94 -16.21 -8.56
C GLU A 16 7.05 -15.97 -7.07
N GLU A 17 8.22 -15.62 -6.61
CA GLU A 17 8.41 -15.39 -5.19
C GLU A 17 7.69 -14.13 -4.70
N VAL A 18 7.44 -13.18 -5.60
CA VAL A 18 6.73 -11.97 -5.24
C VAL A 18 5.22 -12.19 -5.34
N ALA A 19 4.81 -13.10 -6.21
CA ALA A 19 3.40 -13.34 -6.46
C ALA A 19 2.66 -13.87 -5.23
N GLN A 20 3.40 -14.45 -4.29
CA GLN A 20 2.78 -14.95 -3.09
C GLN A 20 2.23 -13.83 -2.20
N GLY A 21 2.78 -12.66 -2.37
CA GLY A 21 2.31 -11.51 -1.62
C GLY A 21 2.89 -11.43 -0.22
N THR A 22 2.67 -10.31 0.40
CA THR A 22 3.14 -10.06 1.76
C THR A 22 1.95 -9.52 2.55
N TYR A 23 1.63 -10.18 3.64
CA TYR A 23 0.52 -9.74 4.48
C TYR A 23 0.95 -8.58 5.35
N ALA A 24 0.12 -7.55 5.43
CA ALA A 24 0.35 -6.43 6.32
C ALA A 24 -0.98 -5.93 6.82
N ASN A 25 -1.03 -5.51 8.07
CA ASN A 25 -2.25 -4.97 8.64
C ASN A 25 -2.03 -3.59 9.26
N LEU A 26 -0.88 -2.99 8.98
CA LEU A 26 -0.58 -1.65 9.46
C LEU A 26 0.38 -1.02 8.46
N ALA A 27 0.25 0.26 8.23
CA ALA A 27 1.21 0.98 7.40
C ALA A 27 1.63 2.24 8.14
N ILE A 28 2.94 2.46 8.19
CA ILE A 28 3.50 3.67 8.76
C ILE A 28 4.03 4.50 7.60
N ILE A 29 3.58 5.73 7.50
CA ILE A 29 3.92 6.56 6.36
C ILE A 29 4.64 7.79 6.84
N THR A 30 5.82 8.02 6.27
CA THR A 30 6.59 9.22 6.54
C THR A 30 6.99 9.84 5.21
N HIS A 31 7.44 11.06 5.24
CA HIS A 31 7.81 11.73 3.99
C HIS A 31 8.83 12.82 4.22
N SER A 32 9.54 13.14 3.16
CA SER A 32 10.35 14.34 3.05
C SER A 32 9.82 15.12 1.86
N SER A 33 10.53 16.14 1.44
CA SER A 33 10.13 16.88 0.25
C SER A 33 10.34 16.08 -1.03
N SER A 34 11.13 15.03 -0.96
CA SER A 34 11.49 14.26 -2.15
C SER A 34 10.83 12.90 -2.24
N GLU A 35 10.40 12.33 -1.14
CA GLU A 35 9.95 10.95 -1.14
C GLU A 35 8.90 10.69 -0.09
N PHE A 36 8.08 9.69 -0.36
CA PHE A 36 7.21 9.10 0.65
C PHE A 36 7.73 7.70 0.94
N ILE A 37 7.74 7.34 2.21
CA ILE A 37 8.16 6.01 2.62
C ILE A 37 6.98 5.34 3.29
N VAL A 38 6.60 4.17 2.77
CA VAL A 38 5.49 3.41 3.33
C VAL A 38 6.05 2.11 3.87
N ASP A 39 5.97 1.94 5.18
CA ASP A 39 6.42 0.71 5.82
C ASP A 39 5.21 -0.13 6.15
N PHE A 40 5.11 -1.28 5.52
CA PHE A 40 4.01 -2.20 5.76
C PHE A 40 4.41 -3.15 6.87
N VAL A 41 3.57 -3.23 7.89
CA VAL A 41 3.91 -3.89 9.13
C VAL A 41 2.89 -4.98 9.41
N ARG A 42 3.34 -6.07 9.98
CA ARG A 42 2.45 -7.12 10.41
C ARG A 42 2.44 -7.14 11.93
N VAL A 43 1.28 -6.84 12.48
CA VAL A 43 1.07 -6.86 13.92
C VAL A 43 0.39 -8.18 14.27
N MET A 44 1.05 -8.96 15.14
CA MET A 44 0.54 -10.25 15.50
C MET A 44 0.24 -10.29 16.98
N PRO A 45 -0.91 -10.84 17.38
CA PRO A 45 -1.24 -10.93 18.79
C PRO A 45 -0.20 -11.77 19.52
N GLY A 46 0.14 -11.32 20.71
CA GLY A 46 1.05 -12.10 21.54
C GLY A 46 2.50 -11.89 21.27
N LEU A 47 2.85 -11.13 20.25
CA LEU A 47 4.24 -10.86 19.96
C LEU A 47 4.60 -9.48 20.47
N PRO A 48 5.72 -9.35 21.16
CA PRO A 48 6.09 -8.05 21.73
C PRO A 48 6.54 -7.02 20.71
N LYS A 49 6.91 -7.45 19.51
CA LYS A 49 7.36 -6.55 18.48
C LYS A 49 6.66 -6.84 17.19
N ALA A 50 6.31 -5.78 16.49
CA ALA A 50 5.74 -5.89 15.15
C ALA A 50 6.84 -5.64 14.14
N GLY A 51 6.89 -6.43 13.10
CA GLY A 51 7.97 -6.32 12.13
C GLY A 51 7.53 -5.64 10.86
N VAL A 52 8.40 -4.80 10.34
CA VAL A 52 8.20 -4.21 9.02
C VAL A 52 8.45 -5.31 8.01
N GLN A 53 7.43 -5.59 7.20
CA GLN A 53 7.52 -6.64 6.20
C GLN A 53 8.07 -6.11 4.90
N SER A 54 7.81 -4.86 4.60
CA SER A 54 8.23 -4.32 3.33
C SER A 54 8.26 -2.80 3.43
N ARG A 55 9.29 -2.20 2.91
CA ARG A 55 9.41 -0.74 2.87
C ARG A 55 9.39 -0.30 1.41
N ILE A 56 8.47 0.57 1.08
CA ILE A 56 8.32 1.06 -0.28
C ILE A 56 8.58 2.55 -0.30
N VAL A 57 9.45 2.98 -1.21
CA VAL A 57 9.79 4.39 -1.35
C VAL A 57 9.15 4.88 -2.63
N LEU A 58 8.38 5.96 -2.52
CA LEU A 58 7.63 6.48 -3.65
C LEU A 58 8.00 7.93 -3.90
N THR A 59 7.93 8.32 -5.18
CA THR A 59 7.99 9.74 -5.48
C THR A 59 6.70 10.39 -4.99
N PRO A 60 6.71 11.67 -4.69
CA PRO A 60 5.48 12.34 -4.26
C PRO A 60 4.36 12.23 -5.28
N GLU A 61 4.70 12.34 -6.55
CA GLU A 61 3.69 12.22 -7.59
C GLU A 61 3.05 10.85 -7.57
N HIS A 62 3.85 9.81 -7.43
CA HIS A 62 3.31 8.46 -7.44
C HIS A 62 2.51 8.18 -6.16
N ALA A 63 2.94 8.73 -5.04
CA ALA A 63 2.19 8.58 -3.81
C ALA A 63 0.78 9.14 -3.97
N LYS A 64 0.67 10.27 -4.65
CA LYS A 64 -0.63 10.86 -4.87
C LYS A 64 -1.48 10.04 -5.81
N ARG A 65 -0.86 9.50 -6.86
CA ARG A 65 -1.58 8.62 -7.77
C ARG A 65 -2.06 7.35 -7.08
N LEU A 66 -1.22 6.81 -6.22
CA LEU A 66 -1.59 5.62 -5.46
C LEU A 66 -2.77 5.91 -4.55
N MET A 67 -2.77 7.06 -3.92
CA MET A 67 -3.86 7.45 -3.05
C MET A 67 -5.17 7.46 -3.83
N TYR A 68 -5.18 8.08 -5.00
CA TYR A 68 -6.39 8.15 -5.80
C TYR A 68 -6.83 6.77 -6.27
N ALA A 69 -5.87 5.95 -6.69
CA ALA A 69 -6.20 4.61 -7.18
C ALA A 69 -6.77 3.75 -6.06
N LEU A 70 -6.20 3.86 -4.88
CA LEU A 70 -6.68 3.09 -3.74
C LEU A 70 -8.07 3.55 -3.35
N GLN A 71 -8.29 4.85 -3.34
CA GLN A 71 -9.57 5.41 -3.01
C GLN A 71 -10.65 4.89 -3.96
N GLU A 72 -10.33 4.84 -5.22
CA GLU A 72 -11.25 4.36 -6.23
C GLU A 72 -11.56 2.87 -6.05
N ASN A 73 -10.56 2.09 -5.73
CA ASN A 73 -10.74 0.67 -5.52
C ASN A 73 -11.55 0.37 -4.25
N VAL A 74 -11.34 1.14 -3.21
CA VAL A 74 -12.12 0.99 -2.01
C VAL A 74 -13.59 1.31 -2.31
N ALA A 75 -13.83 2.33 -3.11
CA ALA A 75 -15.21 2.67 -3.47
C ALA A 75 -15.87 1.56 -4.25
N LYS A 76 -15.12 0.95 -5.17
CA LYS A 76 -15.67 -0.17 -5.93
C LYS A 76 -15.98 -1.35 -5.03
N TYR A 77 -15.08 -1.64 -4.11
CA TYR A 77 -15.30 -2.73 -3.19
C TYR A 77 -16.58 -2.51 -2.40
N GLU A 78 -16.75 -1.29 -1.89
CA GLU A 78 -17.90 -1.02 -1.05
C GLU A 78 -19.20 -1.05 -1.82
N ARG A 79 -19.16 -0.71 -3.09
CA ARG A 79 -20.37 -0.82 -3.90
C ARG A 79 -20.78 -2.26 -4.10
N ASN A 80 -19.82 -3.17 -4.18
CA ASN A 80 -20.12 -4.57 -4.43
C ASN A 80 -20.35 -5.39 -3.18
N PHE A 81 -19.70 -5.02 -2.10
CA PHE A 81 -19.69 -5.86 -0.91
C PHE A 81 -20.16 -5.12 0.36
N GLY A 82 -20.49 -3.86 0.25
CA GLY A 82 -20.94 -3.09 1.41
C GLY A 82 -19.79 -2.36 2.07
N PRO A 83 -20.13 -1.48 2.99
CA PRO A 83 -19.09 -0.64 3.62
C PRO A 83 -18.11 -1.45 4.42
N ILE A 84 -16.86 -1.01 4.35
CA ILE A 84 -15.82 -1.63 5.15
C ILE A 84 -15.97 -1.12 6.57
N ARG A 85 -16.06 -2.06 7.51
CA ARG A 85 -16.24 -1.68 8.91
C ARG A 85 -14.91 -1.34 9.52
N MET A 86 -14.88 -0.25 10.27
CA MET A 86 -13.66 0.23 10.91
C MET A 86 -13.87 0.21 12.41
N PRO A 87 -13.27 -0.79 13.09
CA PRO A 87 -13.39 -0.84 14.55
C PRO A 87 -12.63 0.33 15.13
N GLU A 88 -13.35 1.27 15.68
CA GLU A 88 -12.81 2.56 15.94
C GLU A 88 -11.67 2.65 16.86
N GLU A 89 -11.80 2.10 18.02
CA GLU A 89 -10.81 2.30 19.00
C GLU A 89 -9.52 1.67 18.74
N MET A 90 -9.55 0.47 18.20
CA MET A 90 -8.36 -0.21 17.85
C MET A 90 -7.57 0.54 16.84
N ASN A 91 -8.25 1.09 15.89
CA ASN A 91 -7.56 1.75 14.82
C ASN A 91 -6.88 3.01 15.25
N LEU A 92 -7.48 3.72 16.16
CA LEU A 92 -6.87 4.95 16.59
C LEU A 92 -5.51 4.76 17.20
N SER A 93 -5.35 3.70 17.97
CA SER A 93 -4.07 3.52 18.60
C SER A 93 -3.03 3.03 17.63
N LEU A 94 -3.43 2.36 16.57
CA LEU A 94 -2.47 1.81 15.64
C LEU A 94 -2.04 2.78 14.56
N ILE A 95 -2.94 3.60 14.09
CA ILE A 95 -2.58 4.45 12.96
C ILE A 95 -2.03 5.78 13.36
N HIS A 96 -1.91 6.02 14.61
CA HIS A 96 -1.40 7.27 15.06
C HIS A 96 0.08 7.39 14.94
N ILE A 97 0.72 6.57 14.17
CA ILE A 97 2.14 6.58 14.05
C ILE A 97 2.59 7.21 12.79
N SER A 98 1.73 7.66 11.97
CA SER A 98 2.18 8.27 10.73
C SER A 98 2.62 9.68 11.00
N GLU A 99 3.43 10.18 10.15
CA GLU A 99 3.97 11.50 10.29
C GLU A 99 3.38 12.44 9.35
#